data_77ee62641410abf6964091b41ad1f46c
#
_entry.id   77ee62641410abf6964091b41ad1f46c
#
_cell.length_a   1.000
_cell.length_b   1.000
_cell.length_c   1.000
_cell.angle_alpha   90.00
_cell.angle_beta   90.00
_cell.angle_gamma   90.00
#
_symmetry.space_group_name_H-M   'P 1'
#
loop_
_entity.id
_entity.type
_entity.pdbx_description
1 polymer ?
#
loop_
_entity_poly.entity_id
_entity_poly.type
_entity_poly.pdbx_seq_one_letter_code
_entity_poly.pdbx_strand_id
1 'polypeptide(L)'
;MRKTTLENYFNTYPERLKENIAFRFRNYYQFNTVALANHLEIQSGNKNLKTSQAIYLQPHNRGAEYVNRKFNRAIRDESLLFICAQSLDLASLEDQERVIQKMKSILEIETE
;
A
#
# COMPACT_ATOMS: atom_id res chain seq x y z
N MET A 1 8.12 -5.32 11.45
CA MET A 1 8.64 -6.60 10.88
C MET A 1 10.05 -6.83 11.38
N ARG A 2 10.32 -8.02 11.89
CA ARG A 2 11.66 -8.38 12.37
C ARG A 2 12.45 -9.08 11.28
N LYS A 3 13.70 -8.69 11.09
CA LYS A 3 14.63 -9.31 10.14
C LYS A 3 14.79 -10.81 10.39
N THR A 4 14.89 -11.21 11.66
CA THR A 4 15.08 -12.59 12.07
C THR A 4 13.95 -13.52 11.64
N THR A 5 12.72 -13.01 11.49
CA THR A 5 11.56 -13.81 11.04
C THR A 5 11.79 -14.38 9.65
N LEU A 6 12.21 -13.55 8.71
CA LEU A 6 12.51 -13.98 7.35
C LEU A 6 13.79 -14.82 7.28
N GLU A 7 14.82 -14.45 8.02
CA GLU A 7 16.06 -15.23 8.09
C GLU A 7 15.80 -16.66 8.54
N ASN A 8 15.04 -16.84 9.62
CA ASN A 8 14.71 -18.16 10.15
C ASN A 8 13.89 -18.99 9.14
N TYR A 9 12.92 -18.36 8.50
CA TYR A 9 12.10 -19.04 7.50
C TYR A 9 12.95 -19.53 6.31
N PHE A 10 13.79 -18.68 5.74
CA PHE A 10 14.61 -19.04 4.60
C PHE A 10 15.79 -19.95 4.95
N ASN A 11 16.26 -19.95 6.19
CA ASN A 11 17.21 -20.96 6.68
C ASN A 11 16.57 -22.35 6.74
N THR A 12 15.29 -22.41 7.06
CA THR A 12 14.53 -23.68 7.08
C THR A 12 14.13 -24.13 5.67
N TYR A 13 13.80 -23.18 4.79
CA TYR A 13 13.33 -23.44 3.44
C TYR A 13 14.15 -22.68 2.38
N PRO A 14 15.43 -22.98 2.19
CA PRO A 14 16.31 -22.22 1.30
C PRO A 14 15.87 -22.24 -0.17
N GLU A 15 15.24 -23.33 -0.60
CA GLU A 15 14.76 -23.45 -1.99
C GLU A 15 13.66 -22.43 -2.31
N ARG A 16 12.84 -22.06 -1.34
CA ARG A 16 11.80 -21.04 -1.53
C ARG A 16 12.38 -19.66 -1.84
N LEU A 17 13.47 -19.30 -1.20
CA LEU A 17 14.18 -18.07 -1.52
C LEU A 17 14.76 -18.12 -2.94
N LYS A 18 15.44 -19.22 -3.29
CA LYS A 18 16.02 -19.39 -4.64
C LYS A 18 14.97 -19.30 -5.73
N GLU A 19 13.84 -19.95 -5.56
CA GLU A 19 12.71 -19.86 -6.51
C GLU A 19 12.20 -18.43 -6.65
N ASN A 20 12.02 -17.73 -5.54
CA ASN A 20 11.46 -16.39 -5.55
C ASN A 20 12.36 -15.35 -6.22
N ILE A 21 13.68 -15.46 -6.04
CA ILE A 21 14.66 -14.53 -6.63
C ILE A 21 15.09 -14.92 -8.05
N ALA A 22 14.71 -16.10 -8.52
CA ALA A 22 15.08 -16.58 -9.85
C ALA A 22 14.36 -15.85 -11.00
N PHE A 23 13.24 -15.19 -10.71
CA PHE A 23 12.47 -14.48 -11.73
C PHE A 23 13.11 -13.12 -12.05
N ARG A 24 13.33 -12.89 -13.34
CA ARG A 24 13.89 -11.62 -13.83
C ARG A 24 12.91 -10.46 -13.70
N PHE A 25 11.62 -10.73 -13.90
CA PHE A 25 10.54 -9.78 -13.80
C PHE A 25 9.47 -10.30 -12.84
N ARG A 26 8.54 -9.44 -12.45
CA ARG A 26 7.41 -9.82 -11.62
C ARG A 26 6.67 -11.02 -12.22
N ASN A 27 6.47 -12.06 -11.42
CA ASN A 27 5.86 -13.31 -11.84
C ASN A 27 4.76 -13.73 -10.88
N TYR A 28 3.75 -14.42 -11.39
CA TYR A 28 2.64 -14.93 -10.61
C TYR A 28 3.07 -15.84 -9.45
N TYR A 29 4.12 -16.62 -9.65
CA TYR A 29 4.62 -17.54 -8.62
C TYR A 29 5.55 -16.89 -7.60
N GLN A 30 5.89 -15.62 -7.77
CA GLN A 30 6.62 -14.88 -6.74
C GLN A 30 5.69 -14.54 -5.59
N PHE A 31 6.16 -14.73 -4.36
CA PHE A 31 5.47 -14.25 -3.18
C PHE A 31 5.99 -12.86 -2.76
N ASN A 32 5.13 -12.09 -2.12
CA ASN A 32 5.50 -10.82 -1.51
C ASN A 32 6.13 -11.10 -0.14
N THR A 33 7.40 -10.70 0.03
CA THR A 33 8.15 -10.96 1.27
C THR A 33 7.58 -10.24 2.50
N VAL A 34 7.00 -9.07 2.33
CA VAL A 34 6.35 -8.32 3.43
C VAL A 34 5.09 -9.07 3.90
N ALA A 35 4.26 -9.52 2.96
CA ALA A 35 3.07 -10.31 3.29
C ALA A 35 3.45 -11.63 3.98
N LEU A 36 4.47 -12.32 3.48
CA LEU A 36 4.99 -13.54 4.11
C LEU A 36 5.46 -13.27 5.54
N ALA A 37 6.26 -12.22 5.75
CA ALA A 37 6.75 -11.86 7.08
C ALA A 37 5.62 -11.57 8.06
N ASN A 38 4.58 -10.85 7.62
CA ASN A 38 3.42 -10.54 8.45
C ASN A 38 2.66 -11.81 8.85
N HIS A 39 2.44 -12.72 7.90
CA HIS A 39 1.78 -14.01 8.19
C HIS A 39 2.60 -14.87 9.15
N LEU A 40 3.92 -14.93 8.99
CA LEU A 40 4.80 -15.67 9.89
C LEU A 40 4.78 -15.08 11.31
N GLU A 41 4.76 -13.77 11.45
CA GLU A 41 4.64 -13.10 12.76
C GLU A 41 3.31 -13.43 13.43
N ILE A 42 2.19 -13.39 12.71
CA ILE A 42 0.88 -13.77 13.24
C ILE A 42 0.87 -15.24 13.65
N GLN A 43 1.42 -16.13 12.84
CA GLN A 43 1.49 -17.56 13.11
C GLN A 43 2.33 -17.86 14.35
N SER A 44 3.39 -17.10 14.59
CA SER A 44 4.24 -17.24 15.78
C SER A 44 3.64 -16.67 17.06
N GLY A 45 2.43 -16.11 17.01
CA GLY A 45 1.71 -15.57 18.15
C GLY A 45 1.89 -14.09 18.40
N ASN A 46 2.50 -13.34 17.49
CA ASN A 46 2.61 -11.89 17.60
C ASN A 46 1.22 -11.24 17.42
N LYS A 47 0.74 -10.60 18.48
CA LYS A 47 -0.58 -9.94 18.50
C LYS A 47 -0.50 -8.41 18.39
N ASN A 48 0.65 -7.85 18.09
CA ASN A 48 0.85 -6.41 17.95
C ASN A 48 0.34 -5.90 16.58
N LEU A 49 -0.96 -6.09 16.35
CA LEU A 49 -1.63 -5.62 15.16
C LEU A 49 -2.04 -4.16 15.33
N LYS A 50 -1.75 -3.35 14.31
CA LYS A 50 -2.16 -1.94 14.28
C LYS A 50 -3.07 -1.70 13.09
N THR A 51 -4.02 -0.79 13.26
CA THR A 51 -4.83 -0.29 12.16
C THR A 51 -3.94 0.45 11.16
N SER A 52 -4.22 0.32 9.88
CA SER A 52 -3.50 1.04 8.84
C SER A 52 -3.63 2.55 9.06
N GLN A 53 -2.50 3.26 8.99
CA GLN A 53 -2.43 4.72 9.07
C GLN A 53 -2.36 5.35 7.67
N ALA A 54 -2.72 4.60 6.64
CA ALA A 54 -2.68 5.05 5.26
C ALA A 54 -4.03 4.86 4.58
N ILE A 55 -4.38 5.80 3.71
CA ILE A 55 -5.46 5.64 2.76
C ILE A 55 -4.85 5.38 1.38
N TYR A 56 -5.36 4.34 0.73
CA TYR A 56 -5.04 4.04 -0.65
C TYR A 56 -6.24 4.34 -1.52
N LEU A 57 -6.01 5.04 -2.61
CA LEU A 57 -7.05 5.26 -3.60
C LEU A 57 -6.53 4.94 -5.00
N GLN A 58 -7.41 4.39 -5.80
CA GLN A 58 -7.14 4.04 -7.17
C GLN A 58 -8.28 4.60 -8.01
N PRO A 59 -8.13 5.82 -8.57
CA PRO A 59 -9.25 6.55 -9.18
C PRO A 59 -9.69 5.98 -10.52
N HIS A 60 -8.91 5.13 -11.15
CA HIS A 60 -9.23 4.54 -12.45
C HIS A 60 -10.58 3.81 -12.42
N ASN A 61 -11.51 4.22 -13.27
CA ASN A 61 -12.88 3.65 -13.39
C ASN A 61 -13.74 3.69 -12.11
N ARG A 62 -13.42 4.59 -11.16
CA ARG A 62 -14.15 4.67 -9.88
C ARG A 62 -15.07 5.88 -9.73
N GLY A 63 -14.85 6.94 -10.50
CA GLY A 63 -15.67 8.15 -10.48
C GLY A 63 -15.39 9.12 -9.32
N ALA A 64 -16.06 10.26 -9.37
CA ALA A 64 -15.83 11.38 -8.46
C ALA A 64 -16.24 11.08 -7.02
N GLU A 65 -17.33 10.34 -6.82
CA GLU A 65 -17.82 10.02 -5.46
C GLU A 65 -16.83 9.17 -4.69
N TYR A 66 -16.17 8.21 -5.35
CA TYR A 66 -15.14 7.38 -4.73
C TYR A 66 -13.97 8.25 -4.26
N VAL A 67 -13.47 9.15 -5.11
CA VAL A 67 -12.37 10.07 -4.78
C VAL A 67 -12.75 10.96 -3.61
N ASN A 68 -13.92 11.60 -3.68
CA ASN A 68 -14.40 12.50 -2.63
C ASN A 68 -14.55 11.77 -1.29
N ARG A 69 -15.08 10.56 -1.28
CA ARG A 69 -15.24 9.75 -0.07
C ARG A 69 -13.90 9.43 0.59
N LYS A 70 -12.90 9.06 -0.22
CA LYS A 70 -11.56 8.76 0.29
C LYS A 70 -10.89 9.99 0.90
N PHE A 71 -10.98 11.14 0.24
CA PHE A 71 -10.41 12.38 0.77
C PHE A 71 -11.18 12.92 1.97
N ASN A 72 -12.49 12.80 2.00
CA ASN A 72 -13.28 13.17 3.18
C ASN A 72 -12.89 12.34 4.42
N ARG A 73 -12.63 11.05 4.23
CA ARG A 73 -12.10 10.21 5.30
C ARG A 73 -10.72 10.67 5.75
N ALA A 74 -9.84 11.03 4.81
CA ALA A 74 -8.51 11.54 5.12
C ALA A 74 -8.55 12.82 5.97
N ILE A 75 -9.50 13.71 5.68
CA ILE A 75 -9.66 14.96 6.44
C ILE A 75 -10.22 14.71 7.84
N ARG A 76 -11.16 13.77 8.00
CA ARG A 76 -11.82 13.51 9.28
C ARG A 76 -11.00 12.65 10.22
N ASP A 77 -10.18 11.76 9.70
CA ASP A 77 -9.45 10.77 10.51
C ASP A 77 -8.02 11.24 10.75
N GLU A 78 -7.81 11.86 11.89
CA GLU A 78 -6.50 12.39 12.29
C GLU A 78 -5.45 11.30 12.53
N SER A 79 -5.86 10.04 12.65
CA SER A 79 -4.93 8.91 12.79
C SER A 79 -4.26 8.53 11.48
N LEU A 80 -4.76 9.02 10.35
CA LEU A 80 -4.19 8.73 9.04
C LEU A 80 -3.00 9.66 8.75
N LEU A 81 -1.85 9.06 8.45
CA LEU A 81 -0.60 9.77 8.22
C LEU A 81 -0.20 9.81 6.74
N PHE A 82 -0.77 8.93 5.93
CA PHE A 82 -0.35 8.74 4.54
C PHE A 82 -1.55 8.64 3.60
N ILE A 83 -1.42 9.26 2.44
CA ILE A 83 -2.35 9.09 1.31
C ILE A 83 -1.54 8.63 0.11
N CYS A 84 -1.97 7.54 -0.52
CA CYS A 84 -1.33 7.03 -1.73
C CYS A 84 -2.36 6.92 -2.85
N ALA A 85 -2.15 7.69 -3.93
CA ALA A 85 -2.93 7.55 -5.16
C ALA A 85 -2.20 6.61 -6.11
N GLN A 86 -2.82 5.46 -6.39
CA GLN A 86 -2.26 4.42 -7.24
C GLN A 86 -2.82 4.51 -8.65
N SER A 87 -1.99 4.18 -9.64
CA SER A 87 -2.40 4.10 -11.05
C SER A 87 -3.08 5.38 -11.54
N LEU A 88 -2.60 6.53 -11.09
CA LEU A 88 -3.17 7.84 -11.44
C LEU A 88 -3.10 8.11 -12.94
N ASP A 89 -2.06 7.62 -13.59
CA ASP A 89 -1.85 7.72 -15.05
C ASP A 89 -2.95 7.02 -15.86
N LEU A 90 -3.61 6.02 -15.29
CA LEU A 90 -4.71 5.31 -15.94
C LEU A 90 -6.07 6.00 -15.77
N ALA A 91 -6.16 6.96 -14.88
CA ALA A 91 -7.40 7.72 -14.67
C ALA A 91 -7.62 8.75 -15.79
N SER A 92 -8.87 9.20 -15.94
CA SER A 92 -9.17 10.32 -16.85
C SER A 92 -8.46 11.60 -16.39
N LEU A 93 -8.20 12.52 -17.31
CA LEU A 93 -7.56 13.80 -16.98
C LEU A 93 -8.35 14.57 -15.92
N GLU A 94 -9.67 14.51 -15.99
CA GLU A 94 -10.56 15.13 -15.01
C GLU A 94 -10.35 14.54 -13.61
N ASP A 95 -10.28 13.21 -13.51
CA ASP A 95 -10.03 12.52 -12.24
C ASP A 95 -8.62 12.75 -11.71
N GLN A 96 -7.63 12.80 -12.60
CA GLN A 96 -6.25 13.16 -12.22
C GLN A 96 -6.19 14.55 -11.60
N GLU A 97 -6.81 15.55 -12.25
CA GLU A 97 -6.87 16.92 -11.73
C GLU A 97 -7.60 16.99 -10.38
N ARG A 98 -8.70 16.26 -10.25
CA ARG A 98 -9.47 16.20 -9.01
C ARG A 98 -8.64 15.68 -7.86
N VAL A 99 -7.90 14.58 -8.07
CA VAL A 99 -7.00 14.00 -7.06
C VAL A 99 -5.89 14.98 -6.69
N ILE A 100 -5.26 15.59 -7.68
CA ILE A 100 -4.16 16.55 -7.45
C ILE A 100 -4.65 17.75 -6.65
N GLN A 101 -5.80 18.33 -7.01
CA GLN A 101 -6.37 19.47 -6.30
C GLN A 101 -6.74 19.13 -4.86
N LYS A 102 -7.31 17.94 -4.63
CA LYS A 102 -7.61 17.46 -3.27
C LYS A 102 -6.35 17.27 -2.44
N MET A 103 -5.30 16.70 -3.01
CA MET A 103 -4.01 16.56 -2.32
C MET A 103 -3.39 17.90 -1.95
N LYS A 104 -3.39 18.86 -2.88
CA LYS A 104 -2.89 20.21 -2.62
C LYS A 104 -3.66 20.88 -1.48
N SER A 105 -4.98 20.73 -1.49
CA SER A 105 -5.84 21.29 -0.43
C SER A 105 -5.50 20.74 0.95
N ILE A 106 -5.29 19.42 1.06
CA ILE A 106 -4.96 18.78 2.33
C ILE A 106 -3.56 19.19 2.81
N LEU A 107 -2.60 19.30 1.88
CA LEU A 107 -1.23 19.67 2.21
C LEU A 107 -1.04 21.18 2.36
N GLU A 108 -2.09 21.95 2.17
CA GLU A 108 -2.05 23.44 2.21
C GLU A 108 -1.02 24.04 1.26
N ILE A 109 -0.80 23.36 0.12
CA ILE A 109 0.09 23.86 -0.91
C ILE A 109 -0.65 24.89 -1.76
N GLU A 110 -0.11 26.11 -1.80
CA GLU A 110 -0.66 27.15 -2.66
C GLU A 110 -0.49 26.78 -4.13
N THR A 111 -1.58 26.94 -4.88
CA THR A 111 -1.55 26.78 -6.33
C THR A 111 -1.31 28.13 -6.98
N GLU A 112 -0.20 28.27 -7.64
CA GLU A 112 0.06 29.40 -8.53
C GLU A 112 -0.66 29.18 -9.86
#